data_2becb2e208883b57f0a27d340f78de3c
#
_entry.id   2becb2e208883b57f0a27d340f78de3c
#
_cell.length_a   1.000
_cell.length_b   1.000
_cell.length_c   1.000
_cell.angle_alpha   90.00
_cell.angle_beta   90.00
_cell.angle_gamma   90.00
#
_symmetry.space_group_name_H-M   'P 1'
#
loop_
_entity.id
_entity.type
_entity.pdbx_description
1 polymer ?
#
loop_
_entity_poly.entity_id
_entity_poly.type
_entity_poly.pdbx_seq_one_letter_code
_entity_poly.pdbx_strand_id
1 'polypeptide(L)' 'EAASEIAEHLRDRRAVLLNLEKTDPAVARRLIDFLSGVAYAQDGKIRRVASATYIITPFNVDLMGDQLDDMESGEFHL' A
#
# COMPACT_ATOMS: atom_id res chain seq x y z
N GLU A 1 -6.96 13.97 -0.13
CA GLU A 1 -5.71 13.73 0.55
C GLU A 1 -5.12 12.37 0.17
N ALA A 2 -3.85 12.15 0.50
CA ALA A 2 -3.14 10.94 0.08
C ALA A 2 -3.80 9.66 0.62
N ALA A 3 -4.22 9.65 1.87
CA ALA A 3 -4.83 8.45 2.46
C ALA A 3 -6.10 8.03 1.72
N SER A 4 -6.92 9.00 1.33
CA SER A 4 -8.14 8.72 0.59
C SER A 4 -7.85 8.20 -0.80
N GLU A 5 -6.84 8.76 -1.47
CA GLU A 5 -6.45 8.30 -2.81
C GLU A 5 -5.92 6.88 -2.76
N ILE A 6 -5.11 6.57 -1.77
CA ILE A 6 -4.58 5.22 -1.60
C ILE A 6 -5.72 4.24 -1.34
N ALA A 7 -6.66 4.61 -0.47
CA ALA A 7 -7.80 3.76 -0.18
C ALA A 7 -8.66 3.51 -1.41
N GLU A 8 -8.80 4.52 -2.28
CA GLU A 8 -9.54 4.35 -3.53
C GLU A 8 -8.85 3.37 -4.49
N HIS A 9 -7.52 3.44 -4.59
CA HIS A 9 -6.78 2.46 -5.38
C HIS A 9 -7.03 1.05 -4.88
N LEU A 10 -6.99 0.86 -3.57
CA LEU A 10 -7.22 -0.46 -2.98
C LEU A 10 -8.65 -0.92 -3.21
N ARG A 11 -9.60 -0.02 -3.11
CA ARG A 11 -11.00 -0.35 -3.37
C ARG A 11 -11.20 -0.77 -4.82
N ASP A 12 -10.45 -0.15 -5.74
CA ASP A 12 -10.49 -0.48 -7.16
C ASP A 12 -9.62 -1.69 -7.51
N ARG A 13 -9.16 -2.42 -6.48
CA ARG A 13 -8.38 -3.65 -6.62
C ARG A 13 -7.02 -3.45 -7.28
N ARG A 14 -6.40 -2.31 -6.98
CA ARG A 14 -5.04 -2.01 -7.45
C ARG A 14 -4.06 -2.15 -6.30
N ALA A 15 -2.90 -2.68 -6.59
CA ALA A 15 -1.82 -2.71 -5.62
C ALA A 15 -1.23 -1.31 -5.45
N VAL A 16 -0.73 -1.03 -4.26
CA VAL A 16 -0.13 0.26 -3.95
C VAL A 16 1.29 0.05 -3.42
N LEU A 17 2.24 0.73 -4.02
CA LEU A 17 3.60 0.80 -3.50
C LEU A 17 3.74 2.14 -2.78
N LEU A 18 4.10 2.08 -1.51
CA LEU A 18 4.09 3.25 -0.64
C LEU A 18 5.48 3.50 -0.08
N ASN A 19 6.09 4.61 -0.45
CA ASN A 19 7.40 5.01 0.04
C ASN A 19 7.25 6.13 1.07
N LEU A 20 7.66 5.86 2.30
CA LEU A 20 7.53 6.78 3.42
C LEU A 20 8.86 7.30 3.93
N GLU A 21 9.91 7.22 3.13
CA GLU A 21 11.25 7.64 3.55
C GLU A 21 11.30 9.10 4.03
N LYS A 22 10.51 9.95 3.40
CA LYS A 22 10.51 11.38 3.71
C LYS A 22 9.34 11.79 4.59
N THR A 23 8.61 10.84 5.12
CA THR A 23 7.45 11.11 5.96
C THR A 23 7.84 11.09 7.42
N ASP A 24 7.31 12.03 8.20
CA ASP A 24 7.50 12.02 9.64
C ASP A 24 7.09 10.66 10.21
N PRO A 25 7.93 10.04 11.06
CA PRO A 25 7.65 8.70 11.57
C PRO A 25 6.29 8.54 12.26
N ALA A 26 5.84 9.54 12.98
CA ALA A 26 4.54 9.47 13.65
C ALA A 26 3.40 9.46 12.63
N VAL A 27 3.53 10.26 11.58
CA VAL A 27 2.54 10.31 10.49
C VAL A 27 2.57 9.00 9.71
N ALA A 28 3.77 8.49 9.41
CA ALA A 28 3.93 7.23 8.70
C ALA A 28 3.25 6.09 9.45
N ARG A 29 3.43 6.02 10.76
CA ARG A 29 2.82 4.98 11.58
C ARG A 29 1.30 5.04 11.54
N ARG A 30 0.74 6.24 11.63
CA ARG A 30 -0.71 6.41 11.59
C ARG A 30 -1.27 6.00 10.23
N LEU A 31 -0.57 6.35 9.17
CA LEU A 31 -0.97 5.98 7.82
C LEU A 31 -0.95 4.46 7.63
N ILE A 32 0.11 3.81 8.08
CA ILE A 32 0.23 2.36 7.99
C ILE A 32 -0.87 1.67 8.80
N ASP A 33 -1.18 2.18 10.00
CA ASP A 33 -2.25 1.61 10.81
C ASP A 33 -3.60 1.71 10.10
N PHE A 34 -3.87 2.86 9.51
CA PHE A 34 -5.11 3.07 8.75
C PHE A 34 -5.18 2.13 7.53
N LEU A 35 -4.11 2.08 6.76
CA LEU A 35 -4.09 1.27 5.54
C LEU A 35 -4.08 -0.22 5.83
N SER A 36 -3.50 -0.63 6.96
CA SER A 36 -3.58 -2.02 7.40
C SER A 36 -5.03 -2.43 7.64
N GLY A 37 -5.82 -1.55 8.24
CA GLY A 37 -7.24 -1.79 8.41
C GLY A 37 -8.00 -1.87 7.10
N VAL A 38 -7.69 -0.99 6.17
CA VAL A 38 -8.31 -1.01 4.84
C VAL A 38 -7.96 -2.31 4.12
N ALA A 39 -6.70 -2.69 4.14
CA ALA A 39 -6.26 -3.94 3.50
C ALA A 39 -6.95 -5.15 4.13
N TYR A 40 -7.00 -5.19 5.45
CA TYR A 40 -7.65 -6.29 6.16
C TYR A 40 -9.13 -6.41 5.78
N ALA A 41 -9.82 -5.28 5.70
CA ALA A 41 -11.25 -5.25 5.35
C ALA A 41 -11.52 -5.78 3.95
N GLN A 42 -10.52 -5.75 3.08
CA GLN A 42 -10.62 -6.21 1.70
C GLN A 42 -9.95 -7.57 1.47
N ASP A 43 -9.60 -8.26 2.54
CA ASP A 43 -8.84 -9.52 2.47
C ASP A 43 -7.49 -9.36 1.79
N GLY A 44 -6.95 -8.16 1.82
CA GLY A 44 -5.66 -7.85 1.24
C GLY A 44 -4.54 -8.01 2.25
N LYS A 45 -3.35 -7.62 1.83
CA LYS A 45 -2.15 -7.72 2.66
C LYS A 45 -1.32 -6.46 2.55
N ILE A 46 -0.57 -6.17 3.61
CA ILE A 46 0.43 -5.12 3.59
C ILE A 46 1.76 -5.74 4.00
N ARG A 47 2.81 -5.44 3.23
CA ARG A 47 4.15 -5.97 3.51
C ARG A 47 5.18 -4.88 3.39
N ARG A 48 6.14 -4.90 4.29
CA ARG A 48 7.30 -4.03 4.20
C ARG A 48 8.32 -4.71 3.29
N VAL A 49 8.69 -4.04 2.19
CA VAL A 49 9.61 -4.59 1.20
C VAL A 49 11.00 -3.98 1.27
N ALA A 50 11.12 -2.84 1.93
CA ALA A 50 12.40 -2.17 2.16
C ALA A 50 12.22 -1.22 3.34
N SER A 51 13.28 -0.52 3.72
CA SER A 51 13.18 0.49 4.78
C SER A 51 12.15 1.54 4.36
N ALA A 52 11.15 1.76 5.20
CA ALA A 52 10.08 2.74 4.98
C ALA A 52 9.32 2.58 3.66
N THR A 53 9.38 1.40 3.05
CA THR A 53 8.67 1.13 1.79
C THR A 53 7.79 -0.10 1.96
N TYR A 54 6.53 0.07 1.60
CA TYR A 54 5.51 -0.96 1.80
C TYR A 54 4.78 -1.24 0.51
N ILE A 55 4.34 -2.48 0.34
CA ILE A 55 3.42 -2.83 -0.73
C ILE A 55 2.10 -3.30 -0.11
N ILE A 56 1.01 -2.78 -0.64
CA ILE A 56 -0.33 -3.12 -0.19
C ILE A 56 -1.06 -3.74 -1.37
N THR A 57 -1.54 -4.96 -1.17
CA THR A 57 -2.27 -5.67 -2.22
C THR A 57 -3.71 -5.88 -1.78
N PRO A 58 -4.67 -5.58 -2.66
CA PRO A 58 -6.07 -5.85 -2.35
C PRO A 58 -6.35 -7.34 -2.51
N PHE A 59 -7.19 -7.87 -1.66
CA PHE A 59 -7.54 -9.28 -1.57
C PHE A 59 -6.35 -10.21 -1.85
N ASN A 60 -6.61 -11.45 -2.12
CA ASN A 60 -5.62 -12.53 -2.09
C ASN A 60 -4.72 -12.57 -3.33
N VAL A 61 -3.89 -11.56 -3.51
CA VAL A 61 -2.93 -11.51 -4.60
C VAL A 61 -1.53 -11.78 -4.04
N ASP A 62 -0.91 -12.87 -4.50
CA ASP A 62 0.48 -13.15 -4.19
C ASP A 62 1.33 -12.51 -5.28
N LEU A 63 2.05 -11.45 -4.93
CA LEU A 63 2.88 -10.76 -5.88
C LEU A 63 4.29 -11.32 -5.86
N MET A 64 4.71 -11.80 -7.00
CA MET A 64 6.11 -12.03 -7.32
C MET A 64 6.63 -10.77 -8.02
N GLY A 65 7.94 -10.57 -8.05
CA GLY A 65 8.51 -9.37 -8.64
C GLY A 65 8.03 -9.08 -10.06
N ASP A 66 7.92 -10.10 -10.88
CA ASP A 66 7.49 -9.96 -12.27
C ASP A 66 6.03 -9.51 -12.37
N GLN A 67 5.21 -9.95 -11.46
CA GLN A 67 3.79 -9.62 -11.47
C GLN A 67 3.55 -8.16 -11.11
N LEU A 68 4.43 -7.60 -10.31
CA LEU A 68 4.29 -6.21 -9.91
C LEU A 68 4.35 -5.26 -11.11
N ASP A 69 5.20 -5.58 -12.09
CA ASP A 69 5.33 -4.76 -13.30
C ASP A 69 4.13 -4.89 -14.23
N ASP A 70 3.44 -6.02 -14.18
CA ASP A 70 2.32 -6.31 -15.06
C ASP A 70 0.97 -5.83 -14.51
N MET A 71 0.93 -5.46 -13.24
CA MET A 71 -0.30 -5.04 -12.60
C MET A 71 -0.49 -3.53 -12.67
N GLU A 72 -1.74 -3.12 -12.83
CA GLU A 72 -2.07 -1.73 -12.55
C GLU A 72 -1.83 -1.47 -11.07
N SER A 73 -0.96 -0.54 -10.79
CA SER A 73 -0.62 -0.22 -9.41
C SER A 73 -0.47 1.27 -9.23
N GLY A 74 -0.69 1.73 -8.02
CA GLY A 74 -0.38 3.09 -7.63
C GLY A 74 0.95 3.13 -6.92
N GLU A 75 1.72 4.17 -7.15
CA GLU A 75 2.96 4.39 -6.45
C GLU A 75 2.91 5.74 -5.76
N PHE A 76 3.14 5.75 -4.47
CA PHE A 76 3.05 6.95 -3.66
C PHE A 76 4.34 7.21 -2.90
N HIS A 77 4.81 8.43 -2.98
CA HIS A 77 5.97 8.92 -2.23
C HIS A 77 5.50 10.06 -1.34
N LEU A 78 5.47 9.80 -0.06
CA LEU A 78 4.88 10.76 0.90
C LEU A 78 5.91 11.38 1.85
#